data_62203fbc0560324c6ef44a744d395991
#
_entry.id   62203fbc0560324c6ef44a744d395991
#
_cell.length_a   1.000
_cell.length_b   1.000
_cell.length_c   1.000
_cell.angle_alpha   90.00
_cell.angle_beta   90.00
_cell.angle_gamma   90.00
#
_symmetry.space_group_name_H-M   'P 1'
#
loop_
_entity.id
_entity.type
_entity.pdbx_description
1 polymer ?
#
loop_
_entity_poly.entity_id
_entity_poly.type
_entity_poly.pdbx_seq_one_letter_code
_entity_poly.pdbx_strand_id
1 'polypeptide(L)'
;MTPVVVPAAADAWPALAEVEARAFHHEFPYCALFPDEATRAERLLAWFRVAVPGAMSSGFVVHTTPAYRALAMWSPPGRRDTWWTRLRALPRLAPQVSTLLRVIDRADRQRAFGWGRRIEQRDRELMPDPHWSLDGLAVVPEYQRFSYGAVLVRHGLRRADADGLPTYLETNSRRNAEFYGKFGFDVLEHLAEDYPPMRIPTWRMMRPPHDPA
;
A
#
# COMPACT_ATOMS: atom_id res chain seq x y z
N MET A 1 6.49 -7.76 -24.01
CA MET A 1 6.12 -8.95 -23.18
C MET A 1 5.28 -8.47 -22.01
N THR A 2 4.15 -9.10 -21.76
CA THR A 2 3.32 -8.80 -20.58
C THR A 2 4.04 -9.28 -19.31
N PRO A 3 4.13 -8.47 -18.24
CA PRO A 3 4.73 -8.90 -16.98
C PRO A 3 4.01 -10.11 -16.39
N VAL A 4 4.77 -11.08 -15.89
CA VAL A 4 4.23 -12.23 -15.13
C VAL A 4 4.00 -11.82 -13.69
N VAL A 5 2.84 -12.17 -13.12
CA VAL A 5 2.50 -11.94 -11.71
C VAL A 5 2.65 -13.25 -10.94
N VAL A 6 3.31 -13.17 -9.81
CA VAL A 6 3.51 -14.29 -8.88
C VAL A 6 3.16 -13.87 -7.45
N PRO A 7 2.69 -14.78 -6.60
CA PRO A 7 2.58 -14.50 -5.18
C PRO A 7 3.97 -14.22 -4.58
N ALA A 8 4.05 -13.29 -3.65
CA ALA A 8 5.31 -13.00 -2.96
C ALA A 8 5.66 -14.12 -1.99
N ALA A 9 6.90 -14.61 -2.06
CA ALA A 9 7.42 -15.55 -1.07
C ALA A 9 7.60 -14.85 0.30
N ALA A 10 7.45 -15.60 1.38
CA ALA A 10 7.51 -15.03 2.73
C ALA A 10 8.86 -14.36 3.07
N ASP A 11 9.93 -14.80 2.45
CA ASP A 11 11.29 -14.27 2.60
C ASP A 11 11.63 -13.15 1.60
N ALA A 12 10.73 -12.84 0.66
CA ALA A 12 10.92 -11.79 -0.34
C ALA A 12 10.81 -10.36 0.23
N TRP A 13 10.36 -10.20 1.48
CA TRP A 13 10.09 -8.89 2.07
C TRP A 13 11.26 -7.88 1.98
N PRO A 14 12.56 -8.25 2.03
CA PRO A 14 13.64 -7.26 1.89
C PRO A 14 13.63 -6.59 0.51
N ALA A 15 13.48 -7.38 -0.56
CA ALA A 15 13.39 -6.87 -1.93
C ALA A 15 12.11 -6.05 -2.14
N LEU A 16 10.98 -6.49 -1.58
CA LEU A 16 9.72 -5.76 -1.67
C LEU A 16 9.77 -4.42 -0.93
N ALA A 17 10.43 -4.35 0.23
CA ALA A 17 10.65 -3.10 0.95
C ALA A 17 11.49 -2.10 0.13
N GLU A 18 12.48 -2.59 -0.61
CA GLU A 18 13.27 -1.75 -1.53
C GLU A 18 12.45 -1.25 -2.71
N VAL A 19 11.57 -2.08 -3.27
CA VAL A 19 10.62 -1.67 -4.32
C VAL A 19 9.76 -0.51 -3.84
N GLU A 20 9.14 -0.62 -2.65
CA GLU A 20 8.30 0.45 -2.10
C GLU A 20 9.10 1.71 -1.79
N ALA A 21 10.26 1.58 -1.13
CA ALA A 21 11.10 2.73 -0.80
C ALA A 21 11.51 3.53 -2.05
N ARG A 22 11.84 2.84 -3.13
CA ARG A 22 12.21 3.47 -4.41
C ARG A 22 11.00 4.05 -5.15
N ALA A 23 9.89 3.30 -5.20
CA ALA A 23 8.68 3.73 -5.90
C ALA A 23 8.06 4.97 -5.27
N PHE A 24 8.10 5.07 -3.93
CA PHE A 24 7.43 6.13 -3.18
C PHE A 24 8.35 7.29 -2.79
N HIS A 25 9.62 7.27 -3.19
CA HIS A 25 10.59 8.30 -2.81
C HIS A 25 10.17 9.74 -3.14
N HIS A 26 9.48 9.93 -4.27
CA HIS A 26 9.00 11.22 -4.74
C HIS A 26 7.47 11.38 -4.64
N GLU A 27 6.78 10.40 -4.04
CA GLU A 27 5.32 10.50 -3.85
C GLU A 27 5.00 11.47 -2.71
N PHE A 28 3.99 12.33 -2.95
CA PHE A 28 3.67 13.45 -2.08
C PHE A 28 3.49 13.08 -0.60
N PRO A 29 2.76 12.00 -0.23
CA PRO A 29 2.58 11.65 1.17
C PRO A 29 3.89 11.41 1.90
N TYR A 30 4.83 10.75 1.25
CA TYR A 30 6.13 10.42 1.83
C TYR A 30 7.10 11.63 1.82
N CYS A 31 6.96 12.53 0.85
CA CYS A 31 7.67 13.81 0.88
C CYS A 31 7.17 14.70 2.04
N ALA A 32 5.88 14.68 2.34
CA ALA A 32 5.31 15.39 3.49
C ALA A 32 5.69 14.72 4.82
N LEU A 33 5.78 13.39 4.84
CA LEU A 33 6.17 12.62 6.03
C LEU A 33 7.66 12.75 6.35
N PHE A 34 8.52 12.68 5.32
CA PHE A 34 9.98 12.79 5.40
C PHE A 34 10.48 13.91 4.47
N PRO A 35 10.36 15.17 4.88
CA PRO A 35 10.61 16.32 4.00
C PRO A 35 12.09 16.48 3.61
N ASP A 36 13.02 16.00 4.43
CA ASP A 36 14.45 16.05 4.13
C ASP A 36 14.80 15.00 3.05
N GLU A 37 15.07 15.48 1.84
CA GLU A 37 15.39 14.64 0.68
C GLU A 37 16.68 13.84 0.87
N ALA A 38 17.67 14.40 1.58
CA ALA A 38 18.95 13.76 1.78
C ALA A 38 18.86 12.46 2.63
N THR A 39 17.89 12.41 3.55
CA THR A 39 17.67 11.26 4.45
C THR A 39 16.45 10.44 4.09
N ARG A 40 15.61 10.92 3.16
CA ARG A 40 14.32 10.28 2.83
C ARG A 40 14.47 8.84 2.37
N ALA A 41 15.45 8.52 1.52
CA ALA A 41 15.67 7.17 1.03
C ALA A 41 15.94 6.17 2.16
N GLU A 42 16.78 6.54 3.11
CA GLU A 42 17.10 5.72 4.29
C GLU A 42 15.87 5.55 5.20
N ARG A 43 15.13 6.63 5.45
CA ARG A 43 13.91 6.62 6.28
C ARG A 43 12.81 5.77 5.67
N LEU A 44 12.57 5.87 4.36
CA LEU A 44 11.60 5.04 3.64
C LEU A 44 11.99 3.56 3.70
N LEU A 45 13.25 3.25 3.47
CA LEU A 45 13.72 1.86 3.53
C LEU A 45 13.56 1.29 4.95
N ALA A 46 13.92 2.06 6.00
CA ALA A 46 13.70 1.66 7.38
C ALA A 46 12.21 1.45 7.70
N TRP A 47 11.34 2.32 7.19
CA TRP A 47 9.88 2.21 7.32
C TRP A 47 9.35 0.95 6.66
N PHE A 48 9.64 0.74 5.38
CA PHE A 48 9.11 -0.39 4.62
C PHE A 48 9.69 -1.75 5.05
N ARG A 49 10.88 -1.78 5.62
CA ARG A 49 11.43 -3.00 6.25
C ARG A 49 10.67 -3.44 7.50
N VAL A 50 9.82 -2.61 8.05
CA VAL A 50 8.86 -2.98 9.12
C VAL A 50 7.47 -3.18 8.54
N ALA A 51 7.01 -2.26 7.69
CA ALA A 51 5.65 -2.26 7.16
C ALA A 51 5.36 -3.49 6.28
N VAL A 52 6.24 -3.82 5.32
CA VAL A 52 6.03 -4.94 4.39
C VAL A 52 5.95 -6.30 5.10
N PRO A 53 6.95 -6.73 5.90
CA PRO A 53 6.83 -8.01 6.60
C PRO A 53 5.72 -7.99 7.65
N GLY A 54 5.40 -6.84 8.25
CA GLY A 54 4.25 -6.66 9.11
C GLY A 54 2.94 -6.94 8.40
N ALA A 55 2.73 -6.35 7.23
CA ALA A 55 1.56 -6.60 6.39
C ALA A 55 1.47 -8.09 5.98
N MET A 56 2.54 -8.67 5.45
CA MET A 56 2.58 -10.10 5.08
C MET A 56 2.23 -11.01 6.26
N SER A 57 2.70 -10.68 7.46
CA SER A 57 2.38 -11.44 8.69
C SER A 57 0.94 -11.24 9.18
N SER A 58 0.29 -10.14 8.77
CA SER A 58 -1.08 -9.78 9.15
C SER A 58 -2.13 -10.25 8.12
N GLY A 59 -1.75 -11.12 7.18
CA GLY A 59 -2.67 -11.75 6.24
C GLY A 59 -2.97 -10.93 4.98
N PHE A 60 -2.15 -9.93 4.66
CA PHE A 60 -2.22 -9.30 3.33
C PHE A 60 -1.81 -10.27 2.24
N VAL A 61 -2.50 -10.20 1.12
CA VAL A 61 -2.14 -10.91 -0.10
C VAL A 61 -1.20 -10.03 -0.91
N VAL A 62 0.04 -10.46 -1.06
CA VAL A 62 1.04 -9.69 -1.80
C VAL A 62 1.40 -10.39 -3.09
N HIS A 63 1.24 -9.69 -4.20
CA HIS A 63 1.66 -10.15 -5.51
C HIS A 63 2.82 -9.28 -6.02
N THR A 64 3.75 -9.91 -6.74
CA THR A 64 4.92 -9.25 -7.31
C THR A 64 5.25 -9.83 -8.68
N THR A 65 6.38 -9.43 -9.24
CA THR A 65 6.96 -10.02 -10.44
C THR A 65 8.24 -10.79 -10.10
N PRO A 66 8.66 -11.80 -10.88
CA PRO A 66 9.82 -12.64 -10.56
C PRO A 66 11.12 -11.86 -10.25
N ALA A 67 11.29 -10.69 -10.86
CA ALA A 67 12.45 -9.83 -10.65
C ALA A 67 12.19 -8.66 -9.66
N TYR A 68 11.12 -8.72 -8.85
CA TYR A 68 10.73 -7.70 -7.88
C TYR A 68 10.73 -6.27 -8.45
N ARG A 69 10.18 -6.08 -9.66
CA ARG A 69 10.09 -4.77 -10.32
C ARG A 69 8.86 -3.98 -9.89
N ALA A 70 7.88 -4.67 -9.35
CA ALA A 70 6.62 -4.11 -8.88
C ALA A 70 5.97 -5.03 -7.86
N LEU A 71 5.11 -4.47 -7.02
CA LEU A 71 4.27 -5.23 -6.12
C LEU A 71 2.89 -4.59 -5.98
N ALA A 72 1.89 -5.41 -5.60
CA ALA A 72 0.59 -4.96 -5.12
C ALA A 72 0.27 -5.67 -3.81
N MET A 73 -0.16 -4.89 -2.81
CA MET A 73 -0.64 -5.38 -1.51
C MET A 73 -2.15 -5.24 -1.43
N TRP A 74 -2.81 -6.34 -1.09
CA TRP A 74 -4.25 -6.44 -1.01
C TRP A 74 -4.68 -6.87 0.39
N SER A 75 -5.66 -6.18 0.94
CA SER A 75 -6.36 -6.59 2.16
C SER A 75 -7.58 -7.43 1.77
N PRO A 76 -7.61 -8.74 2.12
CA PRO A 76 -8.76 -9.57 1.85
C PRO A 76 -9.93 -9.24 2.76
N PRO A 77 -11.20 -9.53 2.34
CA PRO A 77 -12.38 -9.31 3.13
C PRO A 77 -12.32 -10.09 4.46
N GLY A 78 -12.86 -9.50 5.50
CA GLY A 78 -12.87 -10.11 6.84
C GLY A 78 -11.50 -10.21 7.53
N ARG A 79 -10.46 -9.62 6.95
CA ARG A 79 -9.15 -9.53 7.61
C ARG A 79 -9.30 -8.76 8.93
N ARG A 80 -9.03 -9.44 10.02
CA ARG A 80 -9.00 -8.83 11.36
C ARG A 80 -7.55 -8.56 11.74
N ASP A 81 -7.11 -7.33 11.54
CA ASP A 81 -5.84 -6.88 12.10
C ASP A 81 -6.03 -6.65 13.60
N THR A 82 -5.66 -7.66 14.38
CA THR A 82 -5.74 -7.60 15.83
C THR A 82 -4.38 -7.24 16.41
N TRP A 83 -4.36 -6.57 17.57
CA TRP A 83 -3.13 -6.31 18.31
C TRP A 83 -2.32 -7.60 18.59
N TRP A 84 -2.97 -8.76 18.67
CA TRP A 84 -2.33 -10.06 18.81
C TRP A 84 -1.51 -10.47 17.57
N THR A 85 -1.98 -10.21 16.36
CA THR A 85 -1.23 -10.50 15.14
C THR A 85 0.01 -9.62 15.05
N ARG A 86 -0.11 -8.36 15.45
CA ARG A 86 1.02 -7.41 15.53
C ARG A 86 2.04 -7.83 16.60
N LEU A 87 1.60 -8.22 17.79
CA LEU A 87 2.50 -8.69 18.85
C LEU A 87 3.30 -9.94 18.47
N ARG A 88 2.68 -10.90 17.79
CA ARG A 88 3.36 -12.12 17.34
C ARG A 88 4.44 -11.85 16.29
N ALA A 89 4.32 -10.79 15.52
CA ALA A 89 5.32 -10.39 14.54
C ALA A 89 6.53 -9.66 15.17
N LEU A 90 6.37 -8.98 16.32
CA LEU A 90 7.40 -8.15 16.96
C LEU A 90 8.74 -8.84 17.18
N PRO A 91 8.82 -10.07 17.73
CA PRO A 91 10.11 -10.72 17.96
C PRO A 91 10.89 -10.96 16.67
N ARG A 92 10.19 -11.27 15.57
CA ARG A 92 10.79 -11.51 14.25
C ARG A 92 11.24 -10.22 13.56
N LEU A 93 10.62 -9.09 13.92
CA LEU A 93 10.88 -7.77 13.36
C LEU A 93 11.79 -6.91 14.26
N ALA A 94 12.26 -7.44 15.39
CA ALA A 94 13.04 -6.67 16.36
C ALA A 94 14.25 -5.92 15.76
N PRO A 95 15.07 -6.50 14.87
CA PRO A 95 16.17 -5.78 14.23
C PRO A 95 15.69 -4.62 13.35
N GLN A 96 14.60 -4.84 12.57
CA GLN A 96 14.03 -3.83 11.68
C GLN A 96 13.40 -2.68 12.50
N VAL A 97 12.67 -3.02 13.57
CA VAL A 97 12.13 -2.05 14.51
C VAL A 97 13.23 -1.24 15.18
N SER A 98 14.33 -1.89 15.62
CA SER A 98 15.50 -1.19 16.18
C SER A 98 16.10 -0.18 15.19
N THR A 99 16.24 -0.56 13.93
CA THR A 99 16.72 0.34 12.88
C THR A 99 15.74 1.50 12.65
N LEU A 100 14.46 1.21 12.53
CA LEU A 100 13.42 2.24 12.38
C LEU A 100 13.45 3.26 13.52
N LEU A 101 13.56 2.79 14.77
CA LEU A 101 13.60 3.65 15.96
C LEU A 101 14.84 4.56 15.99
N ARG A 102 15.95 4.13 15.37
CA ARG A 102 17.19 4.89 15.27
C ARG A 102 17.15 5.94 14.16
N VAL A 103 16.57 5.57 13.00
CA VAL A 103 16.61 6.38 11.76
C VAL A 103 15.45 7.38 11.71
N ILE A 104 14.27 7.01 12.22
CA ILE A 104 13.07 7.86 12.18
C ILE A 104 12.78 8.37 13.59
N ASP A 105 12.71 9.68 13.75
CA ASP A 105 12.41 10.30 15.02
C ASP A 105 10.99 10.02 15.50
N ARG A 106 10.72 10.35 16.78
CA ARG A 106 9.42 10.07 17.41
C ARG A 106 8.26 10.80 16.73
N ALA A 107 8.47 12.05 16.32
CA ALA A 107 7.43 12.88 15.73
C ALA A 107 7.02 12.32 14.36
N ASP A 108 7.99 11.96 13.51
CA ASP A 108 7.76 11.36 12.22
C ASP A 108 7.06 10.00 12.34
N ARG A 109 7.47 9.17 13.30
CA ARG A 109 6.76 7.91 13.58
C ARG A 109 5.31 8.13 13.99
N GLN A 110 5.04 9.12 14.86
CA GLN A 110 3.68 9.44 15.28
C GLN A 110 2.83 9.92 14.11
N ARG A 111 3.38 10.76 13.21
CA ARG A 111 2.70 11.19 11.98
C ARG A 111 2.39 10.01 11.07
N ALA A 112 3.36 9.13 10.83
CA ALA A 112 3.19 7.96 9.97
C ALA A 112 2.11 6.99 10.50
N PHE A 113 2.16 6.66 11.79
CA PHE A 113 1.15 5.81 12.42
C PHE A 113 -0.23 6.48 12.49
N GLY A 114 -0.27 7.80 12.69
CA GLY A 114 -1.50 8.58 12.67
C GLY A 114 -2.16 8.54 11.29
N TRP A 115 -1.38 8.71 10.24
CA TRP A 115 -1.83 8.60 8.86
C TRP A 115 -2.39 7.20 8.56
N GLY A 116 -1.65 6.13 8.86
CA GLY A 116 -2.12 4.77 8.64
C GLY A 116 -3.44 4.46 9.37
N ARG A 117 -3.58 4.88 10.63
CA ARG A 117 -4.85 4.71 11.37
C ARG A 117 -6.01 5.47 10.75
N ARG A 118 -5.74 6.65 10.19
CA ARG A 118 -6.78 7.44 9.51
C ARG A 118 -7.26 6.77 8.24
N ILE A 119 -6.35 6.19 7.43
CA ILE A 119 -6.70 5.39 6.26
C ILE A 119 -7.63 4.24 6.66
N GLU A 120 -7.22 3.42 7.63
CA GLU A 120 -8.02 2.29 8.12
C GLU A 120 -9.38 2.72 8.71
N GLN A 121 -9.44 3.87 9.37
CA GLN A 121 -10.70 4.40 9.90
C GLN A 121 -11.64 4.77 8.78
N ARG A 122 -11.16 5.50 7.76
CA ARG A 122 -11.99 5.97 6.65
C ARG A 122 -12.44 4.83 5.75
N ASP A 123 -11.61 3.81 5.54
CA ASP A 123 -12.01 2.59 4.87
C ASP A 123 -13.25 1.98 5.55
N ARG A 124 -13.18 1.76 6.87
CA ARG A 124 -14.32 1.21 7.63
C ARG A 124 -15.58 2.10 7.63
N GLU A 125 -15.43 3.42 7.53
CA GLU A 125 -16.56 4.36 7.49
C GLU A 125 -17.24 4.41 6.11
N LEU A 126 -16.50 4.22 5.03
CA LEU A 126 -16.96 4.42 3.66
C LEU A 126 -17.40 3.13 2.98
N MET A 127 -16.81 1.99 3.39
CA MET A 127 -17.02 0.72 2.70
C MET A 127 -17.87 -0.24 3.51
N PRO A 128 -18.88 -0.86 2.86
CA PRO A 128 -19.61 -1.96 3.50
C PRO A 128 -18.69 -3.20 3.63
N ASP A 129 -18.77 -3.90 4.75
CA ASP A 129 -18.16 -5.22 4.90
C ASP A 129 -19.08 -6.31 4.29
N PRO A 130 -18.52 -7.32 3.62
CA PRO A 130 -17.10 -7.50 3.29
C PRO A 130 -16.69 -6.81 1.98
N HIS A 131 -15.42 -6.37 1.89
CA HIS A 131 -14.82 -5.82 0.67
C HIS A 131 -13.33 -6.16 0.58
N TRP A 132 -12.74 -5.98 -0.61
CA TRP A 132 -11.30 -6.00 -0.84
C TRP A 132 -10.72 -4.59 -0.80
N SER A 133 -9.49 -4.41 -0.28
CA SER A 133 -8.77 -3.14 -0.39
C SER A 133 -7.45 -3.32 -1.12
N LEU A 134 -7.12 -2.38 -2.02
CA LEU A 134 -5.78 -2.26 -2.60
C LEU A 134 -5.00 -1.23 -1.76
N ASP A 135 -4.17 -1.72 -0.84
CA ASP A 135 -3.46 -0.89 0.14
C ASP A 135 -2.12 -0.37 -0.37
N GLY A 136 -1.54 -1.03 -1.36
CA GLY A 136 -0.28 -0.62 -1.96
C GLY A 136 -0.12 -1.09 -3.39
N LEU A 137 0.36 -0.20 -4.24
CA LEU A 137 0.80 -0.50 -5.61
C LEU A 137 2.10 0.24 -5.86
N ALA A 138 3.19 -0.48 -5.95
CA ALA A 138 4.51 0.06 -6.18
C ALA A 138 5.13 -0.50 -7.46
N VAL A 139 5.72 0.38 -8.28
CA VAL A 139 6.50 0.03 -9.45
C VAL A 139 7.79 0.83 -9.39
N VAL A 140 8.94 0.17 -9.41
CA VAL A 140 10.23 0.90 -9.40
C VAL A 140 10.31 1.86 -10.59
N PRO A 141 10.91 3.04 -10.43
CA PRO A 141 10.84 4.14 -11.41
C PRO A 141 11.19 3.72 -12.84
N GLU A 142 12.21 2.89 -13.02
CA GLU A 142 12.71 2.45 -14.33
C GLU A 142 11.74 1.55 -15.10
N TYR A 143 10.76 0.96 -14.38
CA TYR A 143 9.75 0.07 -14.95
C TYR A 143 8.34 0.67 -14.97
N GLN A 144 8.20 1.93 -14.54
CA GLN A 144 6.95 2.67 -14.73
C GLN A 144 6.67 2.83 -16.23
N ARG A 145 5.36 2.87 -16.60
CA ARG A 145 4.84 2.92 -17.99
C ARG A 145 4.99 1.61 -18.80
N PHE A 146 5.58 0.55 -18.24
CA PHE A 146 5.66 -0.77 -18.88
C PHE A 146 4.54 -1.73 -18.41
N SER A 147 3.38 -1.20 -18.06
CA SER A 147 2.16 -1.93 -17.68
C SER A 147 2.27 -2.81 -16.41
N TYR A 148 3.35 -2.77 -15.65
CA TYR A 148 3.51 -3.56 -14.44
C TYR A 148 2.38 -3.31 -13.43
N GLY A 149 2.07 -2.04 -13.13
CA GLY A 149 0.98 -1.67 -12.24
C GLY A 149 -0.37 -2.16 -12.74
N ALA A 150 -0.64 -1.98 -14.05
CA ALA A 150 -1.92 -2.40 -14.65
C ALA A 150 -2.14 -3.92 -14.57
N VAL A 151 -1.09 -4.71 -14.78
CA VAL A 151 -1.18 -6.18 -14.71
C VAL A 151 -1.42 -6.64 -13.29
N LEU A 152 -0.74 -6.05 -12.30
CA LEU A 152 -0.94 -6.34 -10.87
C LEU A 152 -2.35 -5.97 -10.40
N VAL A 153 -2.87 -4.79 -10.80
CA VAL A 153 -4.24 -4.37 -10.46
C VAL A 153 -5.25 -5.35 -11.03
N ARG A 154 -5.17 -5.66 -12.35
CA ARG A 154 -6.08 -6.64 -12.97
C ARG A 154 -6.01 -8.02 -12.31
N HIS A 155 -4.80 -8.43 -11.88
CA HIS A 155 -4.62 -9.72 -11.22
C HIS A 155 -5.40 -9.80 -9.90
N GLY A 156 -5.30 -8.78 -9.05
CA GLY A 156 -6.04 -8.74 -7.78
C GLY A 156 -7.55 -8.56 -7.98
N LEU A 157 -7.95 -7.69 -8.93
CA LEU A 157 -9.37 -7.46 -9.23
C LEU A 157 -10.10 -8.72 -9.69
N ARG A 158 -9.45 -9.62 -10.45
CA ARG A 158 -10.07 -10.91 -10.80
C ARG A 158 -10.47 -11.74 -9.57
N ARG A 159 -9.73 -11.62 -8.48
CA ARG A 159 -10.08 -12.29 -7.22
C ARG A 159 -11.28 -11.62 -6.56
N ALA A 160 -11.30 -10.30 -6.48
CA ALA A 160 -12.42 -9.56 -5.94
C ALA A 160 -13.72 -9.81 -6.75
N ASP A 161 -13.62 -9.86 -8.07
CA ASP A 161 -14.73 -10.19 -8.97
C ASP A 161 -15.23 -11.63 -8.74
N ALA A 162 -14.33 -12.60 -8.62
CA ALA A 162 -14.69 -13.99 -8.32
C ALA A 162 -15.35 -14.17 -6.96
N ASP A 163 -15.00 -13.34 -5.98
CA ASP A 163 -15.64 -13.31 -4.67
C ASP A 163 -16.96 -12.52 -4.67
N GLY A 164 -17.30 -11.81 -5.77
CA GLY A 164 -18.49 -10.97 -5.89
C GLY A 164 -18.46 -9.73 -4.99
N LEU A 165 -17.28 -9.25 -4.63
CA LEU A 165 -17.11 -8.19 -3.63
C LEU A 165 -16.55 -6.89 -4.22
N PRO A 166 -16.97 -5.73 -3.68
CA PRO A 166 -16.41 -4.46 -4.09
C PRO A 166 -14.95 -4.31 -3.66
N THR A 167 -14.24 -3.42 -4.33
CA THR A 167 -12.86 -3.10 -4.02
C THR A 167 -12.71 -1.62 -3.68
N TYR A 168 -11.98 -1.33 -2.60
CA TYR A 168 -11.63 0.02 -2.17
C TYR A 168 -10.16 0.32 -2.40
N LEU A 169 -9.83 1.58 -2.60
CA LEU A 169 -8.47 2.10 -2.53
C LEU A 169 -8.45 3.58 -2.14
N GLU A 170 -7.30 4.02 -1.65
CA GLU A 170 -7.00 5.41 -1.46
C GLU A 170 -5.75 5.80 -2.27
N THR A 171 -5.76 6.97 -2.89
CA THR A 171 -4.61 7.50 -3.61
C THR A 171 -4.45 9.01 -3.39
N ASN A 172 -3.24 9.51 -3.58
CA ASN A 172 -2.87 10.87 -3.21
C ASN A 172 -2.46 11.73 -4.41
N SER A 173 -2.73 11.26 -5.62
CA SER A 173 -2.53 12.05 -6.83
C SER A 173 -3.67 11.87 -7.83
N ARG A 174 -4.03 12.97 -8.52
CA ARG A 174 -5.01 12.96 -9.59
C ARG A 174 -4.63 11.97 -10.70
N ARG A 175 -3.35 11.91 -11.05
CA ARG A 175 -2.84 10.97 -12.06
C ARG A 175 -3.13 9.52 -11.69
N ASN A 176 -2.96 9.16 -10.43
CA ASN A 176 -3.25 7.82 -9.96
C ASN A 176 -4.76 7.57 -9.91
N ALA A 177 -5.57 8.55 -9.52
CA ALA A 177 -7.04 8.42 -9.59
C ALA A 177 -7.52 8.19 -11.03
N GLU A 178 -7.00 8.93 -12.00
CA GLU A 178 -7.27 8.72 -13.44
C GLU A 178 -6.77 7.33 -13.93
N PHE A 179 -5.67 6.84 -13.39
CA PHE A 179 -5.19 5.49 -13.67
C PHE A 179 -6.15 4.43 -13.15
N TYR A 180 -6.63 4.53 -11.90
CA TYR A 180 -7.56 3.57 -11.30
C TYR A 180 -8.95 3.66 -11.94
N GLY A 181 -9.40 4.83 -12.38
CA GLY A 181 -10.64 4.98 -13.16
C GLY A 181 -10.70 4.09 -14.40
N LYS A 182 -9.56 3.77 -15.04
CA LYS A 182 -9.48 2.85 -16.19
C LYS A 182 -9.80 1.39 -15.83
N PHE A 183 -9.87 1.06 -14.54
CA PHE A 183 -10.26 -0.25 -14.03
C PHE A 183 -11.65 -0.27 -13.42
N GLY A 184 -12.42 0.80 -13.59
CA GLY A 184 -13.79 0.91 -13.09
C GLY A 184 -13.90 1.42 -11.66
N PHE A 185 -12.85 2.05 -11.12
CA PHE A 185 -12.95 2.74 -9.84
C PHE A 185 -13.57 4.12 -10.01
N ASP A 186 -14.60 4.38 -9.22
CA ASP A 186 -15.24 5.69 -9.09
C ASP A 186 -14.77 6.40 -7.82
N VAL A 187 -14.69 7.74 -7.88
CA VAL A 187 -14.31 8.55 -6.72
C VAL A 187 -15.51 8.66 -5.77
N LEU A 188 -15.37 8.15 -4.56
CA LEU A 188 -16.34 8.33 -3.47
C LEU A 188 -16.17 9.68 -2.77
N GLU A 189 -14.92 10.04 -2.53
CA GLU A 189 -14.56 11.27 -1.81
C GLU A 189 -13.25 11.83 -2.35
N HIS A 190 -13.19 13.16 -2.50
CA HIS A 190 -11.96 13.88 -2.79
C HIS A 190 -11.78 15.02 -1.79
N LEU A 191 -10.66 15.02 -1.10
CA LEU A 191 -10.24 16.08 -0.19
C LEU A 191 -8.93 16.70 -0.72
N ALA A 192 -8.93 18.02 -0.89
CA ALA A 192 -7.74 18.74 -1.32
C ALA A 192 -6.63 18.71 -0.25
N GLU A 193 -7.03 18.67 1.02
CA GLU A 193 -6.14 18.60 2.18
C GLU A 193 -6.74 17.65 3.23
N ASP A 194 -6.13 16.49 3.40
CA ASP A 194 -6.47 15.55 4.47
C ASP A 194 -5.23 15.31 5.36
N TYR A 195 -5.43 14.61 6.47
CA TYR A 195 -4.37 14.22 7.40
C TYR A 195 -3.56 15.40 7.95
N PRO A 196 -4.18 16.37 8.67
CA PRO A 196 -3.40 17.42 9.33
C PRO A 196 -2.34 16.83 10.29
N PRO A 197 -1.12 17.40 10.34
CA PRO A 197 -0.68 18.64 9.67
C PRO A 197 -0.12 18.46 8.26
N MET A 198 -0.12 17.24 7.69
CA MET A 198 0.56 16.95 6.40
C MET A 198 -0.17 17.48 5.17
N ARG A 199 -1.49 17.75 5.27
CA ARG A 199 -2.33 18.31 4.19
C ARG A 199 -2.20 17.54 2.88
N ILE A 200 -2.43 16.23 2.94
CA ILE A 200 -2.28 15.32 1.80
C ILE A 200 -3.55 15.38 0.94
N PRO A 201 -3.46 15.68 -0.37
CA PRO A 201 -4.60 15.52 -1.26
C PRO A 201 -4.95 14.04 -1.36
N THR A 202 -6.24 13.72 -1.24
CA THR A 202 -6.69 12.34 -1.10
C THR A 202 -7.90 12.07 -1.98
N TRP A 203 -7.86 11.01 -2.75
CA TRP A 203 -8.97 10.42 -3.50
C TRP A 203 -9.26 9.05 -2.91
N ARG A 204 -10.48 8.86 -2.40
CA ARG A 204 -11.00 7.57 -1.97
C ARG A 204 -11.90 7.03 -3.06
N MET A 205 -11.62 5.82 -3.50
CA MET A 205 -12.24 5.27 -4.69
C MET A 205 -12.78 3.86 -4.40
N MET A 206 -13.88 3.53 -5.07
CA MET A 206 -14.52 2.22 -4.97
C MET A 206 -14.83 1.70 -6.37
N ARG A 207 -14.71 0.40 -6.53
CA ARG A 207 -15.14 -0.34 -7.72
C ARG A 207 -16.11 -1.44 -7.30
N PRO A 208 -17.33 -1.49 -7.88
CA PRO A 208 -18.20 -2.65 -7.71
C PRO A 208 -17.60 -3.90 -8.35
N PRO A 209 -17.97 -5.11 -7.92
CA PRO A 209 -17.56 -6.33 -8.60
C PRO A 209 -18.09 -6.32 -10.03
N HIS A 210 -17.30 -6.88 -10.96
CA HIS A 210 -17.80 -7.22 -12.29
C HIS A 210 -18.23 -8.67 -12.32
N ASP A 211 -19.35 -8.96 -13.00
CA ASP A 211 -19.73 -10.34 -13.26
C ASP A 211 -18.59 -11.04 -14.05
N PRO A 212 -18.12 -12.20 -13.57
CA PRO A 212 -17.17 -12.98 -14.33
C PRO A 212 -17.85 -13.41 -15.64
N ALA A 213 -17.34 -12.90 -16.76
CA ALA A 213 -17.82 -13.31 -18.10
C ALA A 213 -17.45 -14.76 -18.41
#